data_f82bc2241ddd73dff00884a955601dd7
#
_entry.id   f82bc2241ddd73dff00884a955601dd7
#
_cell.length_a   1.000
_cell.length_b   1.000
_cell.length_c   1.000
_cell.angle_alpha   90.00
_cell.angle_beta   90.00
_cell.angle_gamma   90.00
#
_symmetry.space_group_name_H-M   'P 1'
#
loop_
_entity.id
_entity.type
_entity.pdbx_description
1 polymer ?
#
loop_
_entity_poly.entity_id
_entity_poly.type
_entity_poly.pdbx_seq_one_letter_code
_entity_poly.pdbx_strand_id
1 'polypeptide(L)'
;MTVEHRTLRSERGITLFGLLFWAIVIGFLALLGLRVLPTVNEYFTIKRAVEQIAASGQTTVPEIRAAFEKQVQIEYSIQSITSKDLEITKVNDKVVISFAYGKEIEIMSPVYLLIKYEGRSK
;
A
#
# COMPACT_ATOMS: atom_id res chain seq x y z
N MET A 1 16.32 -52.67 11.14
CA MET A 1 15.95 -52.25 9.76
C MET A 1 14.50 -51.83 9.62
N THR A 2 13.57 -52.59 10.20
CA THR A 2 12.14 -52.22 10.17
C THR A 2 11.85 -50.94 10.90
N VAL A 3 12.60 -50.61 11.94
CA VAL A 3 12.44 -49.36 12.69
C VAL A 3 12.80 -48.15 11.87
N GLU A 4 13.86 -48.26 11.05
CA GLU A 4 14.29 -47.18 10.16
C GLU A 4 13.22 -46.85 9.11
N HIS A 5 12.60 -47.87 8.53
CA HIS A 5 11.52 -47.69 7.57
C HIS A 5 10.31 -46.98 8.17
N ARG A 6 9.97 -47.31 9.42
CA ARG A 6 8.87 -46.66 10.12
C ARG A 6 9.19 -45.20 10.41
N THR A 7 10.42 -44.93 10.81
CA THR A 7 10.86 -43.56 11.08
C THR A 7 10.79 -42.71 9.81
N LEU A 8 11.27 -43.24 8.69
CA LEU A 8 11.20 -42.55 7.40
C LEU A 8 9.77 -42.28 6.97
N ARG A 9 8.85 -43.21 7.17
CA ARG A 9 7.44 -42.99 6.85
C ARG A 9 6.82 -41.93 7.73
N SER A 10 7.15 -41.90 9.02
CA SER A 10 6.68 -40.84 9.93
C SER A 10 7.20 -39.50 9.53
N GLU A 11 8.47 -39.42 9.17
CA GLU A 11 9.08 -38.18 8.68
C GLU A 11 8.42 -37.69 7.40
N ARG A 12 8.13 -38.59 6.45
CA ARG A 12 7.42 -38.26 5.22
C ARG A 12 6.01 -37.73 5.51
N GLY A 13 5.29 -38.32 6.45
CA GLY A 13 3.98 -37.85 6.85
C GLY A 13 4.01 -36.44 7.44
N ILE A 14 4.95 -36.21 8.36
CA ILE A 14 5.13 -34.89 8.97
C ILE A 14 5.56 -33.86 7.90
N THR A 15 6.48 -34.23 7.02
CA THR A 15 6.96 -33.38 5.95
C THR A 15 5.82 -33.02 4.98
N LEU A 16 4.94 -34.00 4.69
CA LEU A 16 3.81 -33.74 3.79
C LEU A 16 2.84 -32.73 4.39
N PHE A 17 2.49 -32.86 5.67
CA PHE A 17 1.66 -31.89 6.36
C PHE A 17 2.35 -30.53 6.45
N GLY A 18 3.65 -30.51 6.75
CA GLY A 18 4.43 -29.29 6.79
C GLY A 18 4.48 -28.60 5.43
N LEU A 19 4.68 -29.40 4.37
CA LEU A 19 4.70 -28.86 3.01
C LEU A 19 3.35 -28.25 2.62
N LEU A 20 2.26 -28.95 2.96
CA LEU A 20 0.91 -28.47 2.68
C LEU A 20 0.62 -27.17 3.46
N PHE A 21 1.00 -27.13 4.73
CA PHE A 21 0.84 -25.94 5.57
C PHE A 21 1.60 -24.75 4.97
N TRP A 22 2.88 -24.95 4.62
CA TRP A 22 3.70 -23.91 4.02
C TRP A 22 3.16 -23.45 2.66
N ALA A 23 2.65 -24.39 1.87
CA ALA A 23 2.02 -24.03 0.58
C ALA A 23 0.82 -23.12 0.78
N ILE A 24 -0.02 -23.40 1.78
CA ILE A 24 -1.18 -22.57 2.10
C ILE A 24 -0.73 -21.18 2.58
N VAL A 25 0.29 -21.12 3.46
CA VAL A 25 0.82 -19.86 3.98
C VAL A 25 1.40 -19.01 2.85
N ILE A 26 2.22 -19.61 2.00
CA ILE A 26 2.84 -18.90 0.87
C ILE A 26 1.78 -18.42 -0.10
N GLY A 27 0.79 -19.26 -0.42
CA GLY A 27 -0.31 -18.88 -1.30
C GLY A 27 -1.13 -17.71 -0.75
N PHE A 28 -1.43 -17.75 0.55
CA PHE A 28 -2.15 -16.68 1.23
C PHE A 28 -1.36 -15.37 1.20
N LEU A 29 -0.05 -15.44 1.52
CA LEU A 29 0.81 -14.27 1.49
C LEU A 29 0.95 -13.68 0.08
N ALA A 30 1.01 -14.54 -0.93
CA ALA A 30 1.08 -14.10 -2.32
C ALA A 30 -0.20 -13.36 -2.72
N LEU A 31 -1.37 -13.91 -2.37
CA LEU A 31 -2.65 -13.25 -2.66
C LEU A 31 -2.76 -11.91 -1.94
N LEU A 32 -2.35 -11.87 -0.68
CA LEU A 32 -2.35 -10.65 0.11
C LEU A 32 -1.42 -9.61 -0.52
N GLY A 33 -0.22 -10.02 -0.93
CA GLY A 33 0.72 -9.14 -1.61
C GLY A 33 0.17 -8.57 -2.90
N LEU A 34 -0.50 -9.39 -3.70
CA LEU A 34 -1.11 -8.93 -4.94
C LEU A 34 -2.22 -7.91 -4.71
N ARG A 35 -2.93 -7.99 -3.59
CA ARG A 35 -3.97 -7.01 -3.24
C ARG A 35 -3.38 -5.74 -2.63
N VAL A 36 -2.30 -5.86 -1.87
CA VAL A 36 -1.66 -4.71 -1.21
C VAL A 36 -0.79 -3.93 -2.17
N LEU A 37 -0.14 -4.60 -3.12
CA LEU A 37 0.83 -3.98 -4.02
C LEU A 37 0.28 -2.75 -4.77
N PRO A 38 -0.93 -2.79 -5.35
CA PRO A 38 -1.49 -1.61 -6.01
C PRO A 38 -1.69 -0.43 -5.06
N THR A 39 -2.05 -0.68 -3.80
CA THR A 39 -2.25 0.39 -2.82
C THR A 39 -0.93 1.05 -2.43
N VAL A 40 0.14 0.28 -2.32
CA VAL A 40 1.48 0.81 -2.06
C VAL A 40 1.96 1.64 -3.25
N ASN A 41 1.74 1.16 -4.46
CA ASN A 41 2.08 1.89 -5.67
C ASN A 41 1.33 3.23 -5.74
N GLU A 42 0.05 3.23 -5.41
CA GLU A 42 -0.77 4.44 -5.34
C GLU A 42 -0.17 5.44 -4.34
N TYR A 43 0.24 4.97 -3.16
CA TYR A 43 0.85 5.80 -2.14
C TYR A 43 2.11 6.52 -2.67
N PHE A 44 3.00 5.78 -3.31
CA PHE A 44 4.22 6.37 -3.87
C PHE A 44 3.91 7.34 -5.00
N THR A 45 2.90 7.06 -5.81
CA THR A 45 2.46 7.95 -6.88
C THR A 45 1.92 9.26 -6.31
N ILE A 46 1.09 9.18 -5.27
CA ILE A 46 0.56 10.37 -4.58
C ILE A 46 1.70 11.18 -3.98
N LYS A 47 2.62 10.52 -3.29
CA LYS A 47 3.75 11.18 -2.65
C LYS A 47 4.61 11.91 -3.67
N ARG A 48 4.89 11.26 -4.79
CA ARG A 48 5.65 11.86 -5.88
C ARG A 48 4.95 13.07 -6.47
N ALA A 49 3.65 12.96 -6.73
CA ALA A 49 2.85 14.06 -7.24
C ALA A 49 2.86 15.26 -6.29
N VAL A 50 2.67 15.00 -5.00
CA VAL A 50 2.68 16.03 -3.97
C VAL A 50 4.05 16.72 -3.90
N GLU A 51 5.14 15.97 -3.96
CA GLU A 51 6.48 16.53 -3.96
C GLU A 51 6.75 17.39 -5.19
N GLN A 52 6.33 16.95 -6.37
CA GLN A 52 6.47 17.72 -7.61
C GLN A 52 5.70 19.02 -7.55
N ILE A 53 4.46 18.99 -7.05
CA ILE A 53 3.63 20.19 -6.92
C ILE A 53 4.25 21.16 -5.92
N ALA A 54 4.74 20.69 -4.79
CA ALA A 54 5.39 21.54 -3.80
C ALA A 54 6.65 22.19 -4.34
N ALA A 55 7.37 21.51 -5.22
CA ALA A 55 8.59 22.02 -5.84
C ALA A 55 8.34 22.93 -7.04
N SER A 56 7.12 22.98 -7.57
CA SER A 56 6.81 23.73 -8.81
C SER A 56 6.63 25.23 -8.62
N GLY A 57 6.76 25.71 -7.38
CA GLY A 57 6.70 27.15 -7.11
C GLY A 57 5.31 27.71 -6.91
N GLN A 58 4.29 26.89 -6.87
CA GLN A 58 2.94 27.33 -6.58
C GLN A 58 2.82 27.65 -5.09
N THR A 59 2.23 28.81 -4.78
CA THR A 59 2.21 29.33 -3.42
C THR A 59 0.83 29.43 -2.81
N THR A 60 -0.23 29.36 -3.63
CA THR A 60 -1.60 29.47 -3.12
C THR A 60 -2.27 28.11 -3.04
N VAL A 61 -3.17 27.96 -2.07
CA VAL A 61 -3.90 26.71 -1.86
C VAL A 61 -4.74 26.33 -3.09
N PRO A 62 -5.51 27.26 -3.73
CA PRO A 62 -6.28 26.89 -4.92
C PRO A 62 -5.41 26.40 -6.09
N GLU A 63 -4.24 27.01 -6.30
CA GLU A 63 -3.32 26.59 -7.36
C GLU A 63 -2.77 25.18 -7.12
N ILE A 64 -2.41 24.89 -5.87
CA ILE A 64 -1.89 23.58 -5.48
C ILE A 64 -2.95 22.50 -5.66
N ARG A 65 -4.18 22.79 -5.24
CA ARG A 65 -5.28 21.84 -5.42
C ARG A 65 -5.62 21.61 -6.88
N ALA A 66 -5.60 22.66 -7.69
CA ALA A 66 -5.83 22.53 -9.13
C ALA A 66 -4.74 21.68 -9.80
N ALA A 67 -3.49 21.88 -9.40
CA ALA A 67 -2.37 21.08 -9.92
C ALA A 67 -2.51 19.61 -9.53
N PHE A 68 -2.95 19.32 -8.31
CA PHE A 68 -3.17 17.95 -7.87
C PHE A 68 -4.31 17.30 -8.66
N GLU A 69 -5.39 18.01 -8.93
CA GLU A 69 -6.48 17.49 -9.74
C GLU A 69 -6.03 17.11 -11.15
N LYS A 70 -5.13 17.91 -11.75
CA LYS A 70 -4.54 17.58 -13.04
C LYS A 70 -3.70 16.30 -12.97
N GLN A 71 -2.94 16.13 -11.90
CA GLN A 71 -2.17 14.90 -11.70
C GLN A 71 -3.07 13.68 -11.55
N VAL A 72 -4.19 13.80 -10.83
CA VAL A 72 -5.16 12.73 -10.68
C VAL A 72 -5.76 12.32 -12.02
N GLN A 73 -6.01 13.27 -12.91
CA GLN A 73 -6.53 12.98 -14.25
C GLN A 73 -5.52 12.24 -15.12
N ILE A 74 -4.23 12.51 -14.94
CA ILE A 74 -3.16 11.86 -15.67
C ILE A 74 -2.83 10.49 -15.06
N GLU A 75 -2.77 10.43 -13.73
CA GLU A 75 -2.40 9.23 -13.00
C GLU A 75 -3.66 8.47 -12.54
N TYR A 76 -4.08 7.50 -13.31
CA TYR A 76 -5.27 6.71 -12.99
C TYR A 76 -5.13 5.88 -11.72
N SER A 77 -3.92 5.66 -11.24
CA SER A 77 -3.69 4.92 -10.01
C SER A 77 -4.09 5.67 -8.76
N ILE A 78 -4.25 7.00 -8.84
CA ILE A 78 -4.66 7.81 -7.70
C ILE A 78 -6.20 7.81 -7.63
N GLN A 79 -6.75 6.99 -6.75
CA GLN A 79 -8.19 6.82 -6.59
C GLN A 79 -8.68 7.04 -5.17
N SER A 80 -7.77 6.98 -4.19
CA SER A 80 -8.14 6.98 -2.78
C SER A 80 -8.30 8.36 -2.18
N ILE A 81 -7.70 9.39 -2.78
CA ILE A 81 -7.79 10.77 -2.29
C ILE A 81 -8.11 11.73 -3.42
N THR A 82 -8.64 12.88 -3.04
CA THR A 82 -8.91 13.99 -3.94
C THR A 82 -8.14 15.23 -3.47
N SER A 83 -8.20 16.30 -4.25
CA SER A 83 -7.55 17.57 -3.87
C SER A 83 -8.07 18.12 -2.54
N LYS A 84 -9.30 17.78 -2.17
CA LYS A 84 -9.91 18.21 -0.90
C LYS A 84 -9.29 17.52 0.32
N ASP A 85 -8.70 16.34 0.13
CA ASP A 85 -8.08 15.56 1.20
C ASP A 85 -6.67 16.03 1.52
N LEU A 86 -6.12 16.95 0.73
CA LEU A 86 -4.78 17.49 0.95
C LEU A 86 -4.84 18.57 2.03
N GLU A 87 -3.89 18.49 2.96
CA GLU A 87 -3.66 19.54 3.95
C GLU A 87 -2.45 20.35 3.52
N ILE A 88 -2.66 21.62 3.22
CA ILE A 88 -1.63 22.50 2.68
C ILE A 88 -1.26 23.52 3.72
N THR A 89 0.00 23.53 4.14
CA THR A 89 0.51 24.44 5.16
C THR A 89 1.81 25.08 4.67
N LYS A 90 2.23 26.17 5.32
CA LYS A 90 3.51 26.80 5.08
C LYS A 90 4.36 26.70 6.32
N VAL A 91 5.57 26.18 6.15
CA VAL A 91 6.55 26.07 7.22
C VAL A 91 7.83 26.75 6.74
N ASN A 92 8.26 27.81 7.43
CA ASN A 92 9.45 28.59 7.06
C ASN A 92 9.42 29.07 5.61
N ASP A 93 8.28 29.63 5.19
CA ASP A 93 8.01 30.11 3.82
C ASP A 93 8.03 29.02 2.75
N LYS A 94 8.07 27.76 3.19
CA LYS A 94 8.03 26.61 2.28
C LYS A 94 6.66 25.94 2.36
N VAL A 95 6.08 25.67 1.20
CA VAL A 95 4.79 24.97 1.11
C VAL A 95 5.00 23.50 1.46
N VAL A 96 4.21 23.02 2.40
CA VAL A 96 4.19 21.60 2.78
C VAL A 96 2.79 21.07 2.52
N ILE A 97 2.71 20.04 1.71
CA ILE A 97 1.45 19.35 1.38
C ILE A 97 1.47 18.01 2.08
N SER A 98 0.47 17.77 2.92
CA SER A 98 0.35 16.51 3.64
C SER A 98 -0.96 15.83 3.27
N PHE A 99 -0.97 14.51 3.39
CA PHE A 99 -2.15 13.70 3.11
C PHE A 99 -2.17 12.49 4.04
N ALA A 100 -3.38 12.02 4.32
CA ALA A 100 -3.60 10.80 5.09
C ALA A 100 -4.86 10.12 4.58
N TYR A 101 -4.82 8.82 4.43
CA TYR A 101 -5.99 8.04 4.03
C TYR A 101 -5.86 6.60 4.49
N GLY A 102 -7.01 5.91 4.56
CA GLY A 102 -7.06 4.50 4.89
C GLY A 102 -7.50 3.68 3.69
N LYS A 103 -6.96 2.49 3.57
CA LYS A 103 -7.35 1.54 2.52
C LYS A 103 -7.75 0.23 3.18
N GLU A 104 -8.98 -0.20 2.94
CA GLU A 104 -9.46 -1.49 3.43
C GLU A 104 -9.30 -2.53 2.32
N ILE A 105 -8.69 -3.65 2.67
CA ILE A 105 -8.49 -4.77 1.77
C ILE A 105 -9.25 -5.96 2.33
N GLU A 106 -10.21 -6.48 1.56
CA GLU A 106 -10.95 -7.65 1.96
C GLU A 106 -10.06 -8.88 1.82
N ILE A 107 -9.80 -9.53 2.95
CA ILE A 107 -9.04 -10.79 2.98
C ILE A 107 -10.00 -11.96 2.88
N MET A 108 -10.99 -11.98 3.77
CA MET A 108 -12.03 -13.00 3.83
C MET A 108 -13.18 -12.38 4.62
N SER A 109 -14.38 -12.34 4.03
CA SER A 109 -15.52 -11.74 4.72
C SER A 109 -15.81 -12.48 6.04
N PRO A 110 -15.94 -11.79 7.19
CA PRO A 110 -15.95 -10.35 7.41
C PRO A 110 -14.60 -9.73 7.80
N VAL A 111 -13.48 -10.39 7.49
CA VAL A 111 -12.16 -9.93 7.89
C VAL A 111 -11.56 -9.01 6.82
N TYR A 112 -11.16 -7.81 7.23
CA TYR A 112 -10.55 -6.81 6.36
C TYR A 112 -9.22 -6.36 6.94
N LEU A 113 -8.27 -6.07 6.06
CA LEU A 113 -7.01 -5.46 6.44
C LEU A 113 -7.12 -3.95 6.19
N LEU A 114 -6.94 -3.17 7.26
CA LEU A 114 -6.94 -1.71 7.15
C LEU A 114 -5.49 -1.22 7.14
N ILE A 115 -5.11 -0.55 6.07
CA ILE A 115 -3.78 0.05 5.95
C ILE A 115 -3.97 1.56 5.96
N LYS A 116 -3.30 2.24 6.89
CA LYS A 116 -3.31 3.70 6.97
C LYS A 116 -2.05 4.25 6.33
N TYR A 117 -2.23 5.14 5.39
CA TYR A 117 -1.14 5.79 4.69
C TYR A 117 -1.09 7.27 5.06
N GLU A 118 0.10 7.75 5.36
CA GLU A 118 0.35 9.15 5.63
C GLU A 118 1.62 9.56 4.90
N GLY A 119 1.64 10.79 4.39
CA GLY A 119 2.81 11.33 3.73
C GLY A 119 2.74 12.84 3.65
N ARG A 120 3.89 13.44 3.38
CA ARG A 120 3.99 14.88 3.19
C ARG A 120 5.14 15.20 2.25
N SER A 121 5.04 16.36 1.61
CA SER A 121 6.13 16.88 0.79
C SER A 121 7.26 17.38 1.69
N LYS A 122 8.47 17.34 1.17
CA LYS A 122 9.64 17.86 1.90
C LYS A 122 9.75 19.38 1.83
#